data_0bdbbb35fc9f6f16dc355073509a6e00
#
_entry.id   0bdbbb35fc9f6f16dc355073509a6e00
#
_cell.length_a   1.000
_cell.length_b   1.000
_cell.length_c   1.000
_cell.angle_alpha   90.00
_cell.angle_beta   90.00
_cell.angle_gamma   90.00
#
_symmetry.space_group_name_H-M   'P 1'
#
loop_
_entity.id
_entity.type
_entity.pdbx_description
1 polymer ?
#
loop_
_entity_poly.entity_id
_entity_poly.type
_entity_poly.pdbx_seq_one_letter_code
_entity_poly.pdbx_strand_id
1 'polypeptide(L)'
;MDSAEARDGKHREQRKPGLAWLHRGLSKPLAAAAAIAGFTLWAHFGSGVQAFRSQVSSAPGWQQFRASYGLDEFGADSYFVRAAQNGYNLFYFTHRYGWRFTRKTARDAVNACAGCHTIEDLAYGFVNSDRFDARLGKRISFEERVMRCYAGPMDGFVPTLYDPAVRDIRILARAVAHHLQLSEGARKDKG
;
A
#
# COMPACT_ATOMS: atom_id res chain seq x y z
N MET A 1 -66.02 63.79 -34.24
CA MET A 1 -64.82 64.07 -33.46
C MET A 1 -64.45 62.75 -32.76
N ASP A 2 -63.46 62.09 -32.96
CA ASP A 2 -62.23 61.99 -33.69
C ASP A 2 -61.84 60.50 -33.71
N SER A 3 -61.38 60.16 -34.82
CA SER A 3 -60.83 58.86 -35.18
C SER A 3 -59.59 58.45 -34.37
N ALA A 4 -59.41 57.22 -34.10
CA ALA A 4 -58.09 56.66 -33.91
C ALA A 4 -58.05 55.21 -34.34
N GLU A 5 -57.44 55.03 -35.45
CA GLU A 5 -57.07 53.82 -36.20
C GLU A 5 -56.04 53.03 -35.42
N ALA A 6 -56.36 51.81 -35.05
CA ALA A 6 -55.40 50.85 -34.40
C ALA A 6 -54.77 50.02 -35.51
N ARG A 7 -53.48 50.25 -35.77
CA ARG A 7 -52.63 49.46 -36.66
C ARG A 7 -52.26 48.14 -35.97
N ASP A 8 -52.76 47.06 -36.54
CA ASP A 8 -52.40 45.68 -36.25
C ASP A 8 -50.97 45.41 -36.80
N GLY A 9 -49.99 45.47 -35.89
CA GLY A 9 -48.60 45.17 -36.17
C GLY A 9 -48.31 43.69 -35.97
N LYS A 10 -48.51 42.88 -37.00
CA LYS A 10 -48.04 41.50 -37.03
C LYS A 10 -46.51 41.44 -36.92
N HIS A 11 -46.02 41.24 -35.72
CA HIS A 11 -44.63 40.82 -35.50
C HIS A 11 -44.46 39.39 -36.03
N ARG A 12 -43.90 39.30 -37.21
CA ARG A 12 -43.39 38.07 -37.81
C ARG A 12 -42.16 37.64 -36.99
N GLU A 13 -42.39 36.70 -36.08
CA GLU A 13 -41.35 36.00 -35.32
C GLU A 13 -40.45 35.21 -36.29
N GLN A 14 -39.33 35.78 -36.64
CA GLN A 14 -38.29 35.10 -37.41
C GLN A 14 -37.74 33.99 -36.55
N ARG A 15 -38.26 32.76 -36.72
CA ARG A 15 -37.66 31.53 -36.23
C ARG A 15 -36.24 31.41 -36.85
N LYS A 16 -35.24 31.65 -36.04
CA LYS A 16 -33.86 31.35 -36.43
C LYS A 16 -33.72 29.84 -36.62
N PRO A 17 -33.39 29.37 -37.83
CA PRO A 17 -33.21 27.96 -38.04
C PRO A 17 -31.85 27.55 -37.48
N GLY A 18 -31.84 26.56 -36.61
CA GLY A 18 -30.75 25.66 -36.75
C GLY A 18 -29.61 25.68 -35.77
N LEU A 19 -29.82 25.62 -34.44
CA LEU A 19 -28.79 25.09 -33.57
C LEU A 19 -29.08 23.65 -33.07
N ALA A 20 -30.28 23.14 -33.33
CA ALA A 20 -30.71 21.83 -32.85
C ALA A 20 -30.00 20.64 -33.53
N TRP A 21 -29.41 20.83 -34.71
CA TRP A 21 -28.68 19.75 -35.38
C TRP A 21 -27.24 19.63 -34.95
N LEU A 22 -26.63 20.70 -34.44
CA LEU A 22 -25.28 20.68 -33.90
C LEU A 22 -25.14 19.85 -32.60
N HIS A 23 -26.20 19.83 -31.77
CA HIS A 23 -26.18 19.04 -30.54
C HIS A 23 -26.32 17.54 -30.75
N ARG A 24 -26.90 17.08 -31.87
CA ARG A 24 -27.08 15.65 -32.17
C ARG A 24 -25.81 14.99 -32.75
N GLY A 25 -24.95 15.76 -33.38
CA GLY A 25 -23.73 15.24 -33.99
C GLY A 25 -22.51 15.20 -33.05
N LEU A 26 -22.45 16.11 -32.07
CA LEU A 26 -21.31 16.23 -31.15
C LEU A 26 -21.43 15.33 -29.91
N SER A 27 -22.61 14.85 -29.57
CA SER A 27 -22.82 14.00 -28.40
C SER A 27 -22.19 12.60 -28.55
N LYS A 28 -22.18 12.04 -29.76
CA LYS A 28 -21.61 10.71 -30.02
C LYS A 28 -20.07 10.66 -29.92
N PRO A 29 -19.31 11.58 -30.55
CA PRO A 29 -17.86 11.58 -30.38
C PRO A 29 -17.40 11.95 -28.96
N LEU A 30 -18.13 12.82 -28.26
CA LEU A 30 -17.84 13.17 -26.85
C LEU A 30 -18.10 11.97 -25.93
N ALA A 31 -19.17 11.21 -26.13
CA ALA A 31 -19.44 9.99 -25.37
C ALA A 31 -18.38 8.91 -25.63
N ALA A 32 -17.95 8.74 -26.88
CA ALA A 32 -16.87 7.81 -27.23
C ALA A 32 -15.52 8.24 -26.64
N ALA A 33 -15.18 9.52 -26.65
CA ALA A 33 -13.95 10.04 -26.03
C ALA A 33 -13.97 9.87 -24.49
N ALA A 34 -15.11 10.12 -23.84
CA ALA A 34 -15.28 9.89 -22.42
C ALA A 34 -15.18 8.39 -22.04
N ALA A 35 -15.72 7.50 -22.88
CA ALA A 35 -15.60 6.05 -22.66
C ALA A 35 -14.16 5.56 -22.84
N ILE A 36 -13.42 6.06 -23.83
CA ILE A 36 -12.01 5.72 -24.04
C ILE A 36 -11.16 6.27 -22.89
N ALA A 37 -11.37 7.51 -22.47
CA ALA A 37 -10.67 8.10 -21.33
C ALA A 37 -10.98 7.35 -20.02
N GLY A 38 -12.22 6.96 -19.80
CA GLY A 38 -12.63 6.16 -18.65
C GLY A 38 -12.00 4.76 -18.66
N PHE A 39 -11.92 4.12 -19.83
CA PHE A 39 -11.30 2.81 -19.98
C PHE A 39 -9.77 2.86 -19.80
N THR A 40 -9.10 3.89 -20.33
CA THR A 40 -7.65 4.08 -20.13
C THR A 40 -7.30 4.41 -18.68
N LEU A 41 -8.10 5.24 -18.01
CA LEU A 41 -7.97 5.48 -16.57
C LEU A 41 -8.21 4.20 -15.77
N TRP A 42 -9.27 3.45 -16.09
CA TRP A 42 -9.53 2.17 -15.43
C TRP A 42 -8.43 1.14 -15.68
N ALA A 43 -7.90 1.02 -16.90
CA ALA A 43 -6.80 0.12 -17.22
C ALA A 43 -5.48 0.54 -16.50
N HIS A 44 -5.22 1.83 -16.38
CA HIS A 44 -4.01 2.33 -15.70
C HIS A 44 -4.09 2.22 -14.18
N PHE A 45 -5.23 2.59 -13.59
CA PHE A 45 -5.41 2.57 -12.13
C PHE A 45 -5.95 1.24 -11.62
N GLY A 46 -6.78 0.55 -12.39
CA GLY A 46 -7.34 -0.76 -12.05
C GLY A 46 -6.29 -1.88 -12.07
N SER A 47 -5.36 -1.87 -13.03
CA SER A 47 -4.27 -2.85 -13.11
C SER A 47 -3.25 -2.66 -11.99
N GLY A 48 -2.96 -1.41 -11.59
CA GLY A 48 -2.09 -1.10 -10.45
C GLY A 48 -2.68 -1.60 -9.12
N VAL A 49 -3.98 -1.42 -8.92
CA VAL A 49 -4.68 -1.91 -7.72
C VAL A 49 -4.78 -3.44 -7.71
N GLN A 50 -4.92 -4.10 -8.85
CA GLN A 50 -4.93 -5.57 -8.94
C GLN A 50 -3.54 -6.17 -8.74
N ALA A 51 -2.49 -5.58 -9.31
CA ALA A 51 -1.11 -6.01 -9.06
C ALA A 51 -0.74 -5.88 -7.58
N PHE A 52 -1.20 -4.82 -6.93
CA PHE A 52 -0.99 -4.60 -5.50
C PHE A 52 -1.82 -5.56 -4.63
N ARG A 53 -3.08 -5.83 -4.96
CA ARG A 53 -3.88 -6.87 -4.31
C ARG A 53 -3.26 -8.26 -4.46
N SER A 54 -2.63 -8.56 -5.58
CA SER A 54 -1.94 -9.83 -5.79
C SER A 54 -0.67 -9.96 -4.93
N GLN A 55 0.06 -8.87 -4.66
CA GLN A 55 1.21 -8.92 -3.75
C GLN A 55 0.81 -9.15 -2.28
N VAL A 56 -0.30 -8.55 -1.83
CA VAL A 56 -0.82 -8.77 -0.46
C VAL A 56 -1.57 -10.11 -0.36
N SER A 57 -2.23 -10.56 -1.43
CA SER A 57 -2.86 -11.90 -1.48
C SER A 57 -1.86 -13.03 -1.72
N SER A 58 -0.60 -12.73 -2.07
CA SER A 58 0.48 -13.70 -2.25
C SER A 58 1.32 -13.91 -0.97
N ALA A 59 0.96 -13.31 0.15
CA ALA A 59 1.56 -13.69 1.43
C ALA A 59 1.34 -15.19 1.63
N PRO A 60 2.41 -16.00 1.83
CA PRO A 60 2.25 -17.42 2.10
C PRO A 60 1.36 -17.60 3.33
N GLY A 61 0.50 -18.61 3.38
CA GLY A 61 -0.24 -18.92 4.59
C GLY A 61 0.73 -19.16 5.75
N TRP A 62 0.33 -18.81 6.99
CA TRP A 62 1.21 -18.97 8.16
C TRP A 62 1.80 -20.39 8.28
N GLN A 63 1.01 -21.43 8.03
CA GLN A 63 1.48 -22.80 8.11
C GLN A 63 2.57 -23.10 7.08
N GLN A 64 2.39 -22.64 5.86
CA GLN A 64 3.40 -22.76 4.80
C GLN A 64 4.66 -21.96 5.15
N PHE A 65 4.51 -20.73 5.62
CA PHE A 65 5.63 -19.90 6.07
C PHE A 65 6.41 -20.58 7.19
N ARG A 66 5.70 -21.06 8.21
CA ARG A 66 6.29 -21.76 9.36
C ARG A 66 7.12 -22.96 8.94
N ALA A 67 6.58 -23.81 8.06
CA ALA A 67 7.29 -24.95 7.51
C ALA A 67 8.49 -24.54 6.66
N SER A 68 8.34 -23.50 5.82
CA SER A 68 9.42 -23.02 4.94
C SER A 68 10.63 -22.45 5.70
N TYR A 69 10.42 -21.93 6.89
CA TYR A 69 11.49 -21.32 7.71
C TYR A 69 11.82 -22.14 8.98
N GLY A 70 11.44 -23.42 9.01
CA GLY A 70 11.85 -24.34 10.09
C GLY A 70 11.31 -23.99 11.48
N LEU A 71 10.24 -23.19 11.58
CA LEU A 71 9.68 -22.76 12.87
C LEU A 71 9.01 -23.90 13.63
N ASP A 72 8.76 -25.04 12.98
CA ASP A 72 8.19 -26.24 13.59
C ASP A 72 9.11 -26.85 14.66
N GLU A 73 10.42 -26.66 14.53
CA GLU A 73 11.43 -27.15 15.47
C GLU A 73 11.28 -26.55 16.87
N PHE A 74 10.67 -25.36 16.99
CA PHE A 74 10.50 -24.66 18.27
C PHE A 74 9.23 -25.04 19.03
N GLY A 75 8.45 -26.02 18.53
CA GLY A 75 7.17 -26.45 19.11
C GLY A 75 6.03 -25.48 18.79
N ALA A 76 4.88 -26.03 18.36
CA ALA A 76 3.76 -25.25 17.81
C ALA A 76 3.21 -24.16 18.73
N ASP A 77 3.18 -24.43 20.03
CA ASP A 77 2.57 -23.57 21.05
C ASP A 77 3.60 -22.79 21.89
N SER A 78 4.88 -22.81 21.49
CA SER A 78 5.91 -22.07 22.22
C SER A 78 5.66 -20.55 22.13
N TYR A 79 6.11 -19.85 23.18
CA TYR A 79 6.08 -18.38 23.17
C TYR A 79 6.79 -17.82 21.92
N PHE A 80 7.92 -18.43 21.54
CA PHE A 80 8.70 -18.03 20.39
C PHE A 80 7.90 -18.11 19.09
N VAL A 81 7.21 -19.25 18.84
CA VAL A 81 6.40 -19.44 17.64
C VAL A 81 5.21 -18.49 17.60
N ARG A 82 4.55 -18.26 18.75
CA ARG A 82 3.46 -17.26 18.82
C ARG A 82 3.95 -15.84 18.55
N ALA A 83 5.10 -15.47 19.08
CA ALA A 83 5.70 -14.15 18.81
C ALA A 83 6.16 -14.02 17.34
N ALA A 84 6.74 -15.08 16.77
CA ALA A 84 7.08 -15.11 15.34
C ALA A 84 5.83 -15.02 14.46
N GLN A 85 4.72 -15.68 14.83
CA GLN A 85 3.45 -15.55 14.14
C GLN A 85 2.89 -14.13 14.20
N ASN A 86 2.97 -13.48 15.36
CA ASN A 86 2.56 -12.09 15.48
C ASN A 86 3.46 -11.17 14.65
N GLY A 87 4.76 -11.41 14.64
CA GLY A 87 5.73 -10.73 13.76
C GLY A 87 5.40 -10.92 12.28
N TYR A 88 5.06 -12.13 11.85
CA TYR A 88 4.57 -12.44 10.51
C TYR A 88 3.31 -11.63 10.17
N ASN A 89 2.33 -11.59 11.06
CA ASN A 89 1.11 -10.83 10.88
C ASN A 89 1.40 -9.33 10.76
N LEU A 90 2.30 -8.80 11.58
CA LEU A 90 2.75 -7.41 11.52
C LEU A 90 3.50 -7.11 10.22
N PHE A 91 4.35 -8.02 9.75
CA PHE A 91 5.14 -7.83 8.54
C PHE A 91 4.26 -7.81 7.27
N TYR A 92 3.38 -8.80 7.11
CA TYR A 92 2.55 -8.94 5.92
C TYR A 92 1.24 -8.14 5.96
N PHE A 93 0.74 -7.81 7.14
CA PHE A 93 -0.57 -7.18 7.34
C PHE A 93 -0.51 -6.04 8.36
N THR A 94 0.49 -5.17 8.27
CA THR A 94 0.75 -4.10 9.25
C THR A 94 -0.47 -3.22 9.48
N HIS A 95 -1.21 -2.83 8.42
CA HIS A 95 -2.43 -2.03 8.52
C HIS A 95 -3.51 -2.67 9.42
N ARG A 96 -3.50 -3.99 9.55
CA ARG A 96 -4.49 -4.74 10.36
C ARG A 96 -3.99 -5.03 11.76
N TYR A 97 -2.75 -5.52 11.89
CA TYR A 97 -2.22 -5.98 13.18
C TYR A 97 -1.41 -4.89 13.91
N GLY A 98 -0.83 -3.97 13.18
CA GLY A 98 -0.12 -2.80 13.68
C GLY A 98 -0.93 -1.50 13.62
N TRP A 99 -2.25 -1.56 13.51
CA TRP A 99 -3.14 -0.43 13.26
C TRP A 99 -2.99 0.74 14.26
N ARG A 100 -2.52 0.46 15.47
CA ARG A 100 -2.24 1.49 16.49
C ARG A 100 -1.06 2.38 16.13
N PHE A 101 -0.16 1.87 15.29
CA PHE A 101 1.10 2.51 14.94
C PHE A 101 1.19 2.93 13.48
N THR A 102 0.14 2.76 12.69
CA THR A 102 0.09 3.17 11.30
C THR A 102 -1.22 3.87 10.97
N ARG A 103 -1.17 4.86 10.10
CA ARG A 103 -2.37 5.46 9.50
C ARG A 103 -2.72 4.79 8.17
N LYS A 104 -1.89 3.87 7.68
CA LYS A 104 -2.14 3.14 6.45
C LYS A 104 -3.33 2.20 6.61
N THR A 105 -4.11 2.12 5.55
CA THR A 105 -5.31 1.27 5.44
C THR A 105 -5.11 0.21 4.37
N ALA A 106 -6.01 -0.75 4.25
CA ALA A 106 -5.97 -1.76 3.19
C ALA A 106 -6.01 -1.16 1.76
N ARG A 107 -6.35 0.12 1.61
CA ARG A 107 -6.44 0.81 0.31
C ARG A 107 -5.13 1.49 -0.10
N ASP A 108 -4.22 1.68 0.84
CA ASP A 108 -2.95 2.33 0.55
C ASP A 108 -2.02 1.40 -0.23
N ALA A 109 -1.24 1.95 -1.15
CA ALA A 109 -0.29 1.20 -1.96
C ALA A 109 0.78 0.51 -1.12
N VAL A 110 1.29 1.18 -0.11
CA VAL A 110 2.16 0.60 0.91
C VAL A 110 1.42 0.59 2.24
N ASN A 111 0.93 -0.56 2.64
CA ASN A 111 0.11 -0.73 3.85
C ASN A 111 0.67 -1.79 4.81
N ALA A 112 1.81 -2.37 4.46
CA ALA A 112 2.52 -3.35 5.26
C ALA A 112 4.03 -3.26 5.02
N CYS A 113 4.84 -3.81 5.93
CA CYS A 113 6.29 -3.88 5.78
C CYS A 113 6.69 -4.65 4.51
N ALA A 114 5.94 -5.71 4.18
CA ALA A 114 6.10 -6.51 2.96
C ALA A 114 5.83 -5.73 1.66
N GLY A 115 5.26 -4.53 1.72
CA GLY A 115 5.10 -3.66 0.55
C GLY A 115 6.41 -3.04 0.06
N CYS A 116 7.46 -3.01 0.91
CA CYS A 116 8.76 -2.45 0.59
C CYS A 116 9.92 -3.45 0.77
N HIS A 117 9.74 -4.51 1.57
CA HIS A 117 10.78 -5.44 1.97
C HIS A 117 10.36 -6.88 1.69
N THR A 118 11.31 -7.72 1.28
CA THR A 118 11.13 -9.16 1.37
C THR A 118 11.40 -9.65 2.79
N ILE A 119 11.00 -10.85 3.11
CA ILE A 119 11.27 -11.42 4.44
C ILE A 119 12.76 -11.68 4.65
N GLU A 120 13.48 -11.98 3.59
CA GLU A 120 14.94 -12.13 3.57
C GLU A 120 15.61 -10.78 3.82
N ASP A 121 15.10 -9.67 3.23
CA ASP A 121 15.60 -8.32 3.52
C ASP A 121 15.49 -7.98 5.01
N LEU A 122 14.39 -8.41 5.63
CA LEU A 122 14.18 -8.23 7.07
C LEU A 122 15.25 -8.99 7.88
N ALA A 123 15.54 -10.24 7.49
CA ALA A 123 16.56 -11.09 8.12
C ALA A 123 17.97 -10.52 7.93
N TYR A 124 18.33 -10.09 6.71
CA TYR A 124 19.60 -9.38 6.44
C TYR A 124 19.70 -8.07 7.23
N GLY A 125 18.61 -7.33 7.33
CA GLY A 125 18.53 -6.12 8.15
C GLY A 125 18.78 -6.39 9.62
N PHE A 126 18.31 -7.53 10.14
CA PHE A 126 18.52 -7.97 11.51
C PHE A 126 20.01 -8.29 11.79
N VAL A 127 20.64 -9.16 11.01
CA VAL A 127 22.05 -9.56 11.23
C VAL A 127 23.03 -8.44 10.93
N ASN A 128 22.64 -7.46 10.15
CA ASN A 128 23.43 -6.26 9.84
C ASN A 128 22.96 -5.02 10.61
N SER A 129 22.16 -5.19 11.64
CA SER A 129 21.77 -4.11 12.54
C SER A 129 22.95 -3.64 13.40
N ASP A 130 22.72 -2.60 14.17
CA ASP A 130 23.75 -1.99 15.05
C ASP A 130 24.97 -1.42 14.31
N ARG A 131 24.77 -1.01 13.05
CA ARG A 131 25.78 -0.31 12.27
C ARG A 131 25.68 1.20 12.44
N PHE A 132 26.83 1.85 12.29
CA PHE A 132 26.90 3.30 12.27
C PHE A 132 26.12 3.86 11.07
N ASP A 133 25.16 4.72 11.36
CA ASP A 133 24.41 5.48 10.35
C ASP A 133 25.03 6.87 10.22
N ALA A 134 25.71 7.13 9.10
CA ALA A 134 26.42 8.38 8.88
C ALA A 134 25.50 9.61 8.85
N ARG A 135 24.22 9.43 8.45
CA ARG A 135 23.25 10.53 8.41
C ARG A 135 22.82 10.98 9.80
N LEU A 136 22.88 10.07 10.76
CA LEU A 136 22.45 10.29 12.14
C LEU A 136 23.62 10.43 13.11
N GLY A 137 24.84 10.16 12.64
CA GLY A 137 26.03 10.21 13.47
C GLY A 137 26.05 9.21 14.63
N LYS A 138 25.25 8.14 14.56
CA LYS A 138 25.16 7.14 15.64
C LYS A 138 24.91 5.72 15.11
N ARG A 139 25.15 4.73 15.96
CA ARG A 139 24.70 3.36 15.71
C ARG A 139 23.19 3.26 15.87
N ILE A 140 22.55 2.47 15.00
CA ILE A 140 21.10 2.28 15.00
C ILE A 140 20.81 0.79 15.11
N SER A 141 20.06 0.42 16.14
CA SER A 141 19.60 -0.95 16.32
C SER A 141 18.55 -1.36 15.27
N PHE A 142 18.28 -2.66 15.18
CA PHE A 142 17.20 -3.19 14.35
C PHE A 142 15.85 -2.61 14.78
N GLU A 143 15.61 -2.56 16.07
CA GLU A 143 14.38 -2.02 16.65
C GLU A 143 14.17 -0.53 16.30
N GLU A 144 15.22 0.28 16.40
CA GLU A 144 15.15 1.69 15.99
C GLU A 144 14.80 1.83 14.49
N ARG A 145 15.27 0.92 13.64
CA ARG A 145 14.88 0.91 12.21
C ARG A 145 13.41 0.56 12.02
N VAL A 146 12.90 -0.44 12.73
CA VAL A 146 11.48 -0.80 12.73
C VAL A 146 10.62 0.36 13.21
N MET A 147 10.99 1.00 14.32
CA MET A 147 10.29 2.18 14.85
C MET A 147 10.22 3.33 13.85
N ARG A 148 11.32 3.59 13.12
CA ARG A 148 11.36 4.61 12.05
C ARG A 148 10.47 4.27 10.87
N CYS A 149 10.33 2.98 10.54
CA CYS A 149 9.41 2.54 9.51
C CYS A 149 7.96 2.91 9.85
N TYR A 150 7.57 2.75 11.11
CA TYR A 150 6.25 3.18 11.57
C TYR A 150 6.07 4.70 11.48
N ALA A 151 7.05 5.47 11.89
CA ALA A 151 6.99 6.93 11.88
C ALA A 151 6.99 7.56 10.47
N GLY A 152 7.76 6.98 9.55
CA GLY A 152 7.93 7.50 8.19
C GLY A 152 7.05 6.77 7.16
N PRO A 153 7.54 5.67 6.54
CA PRO A 153 6.81 4.98 5.46
C PRO A 153 5.39 4.56 5.82
N MET A 154 5.13 4.21 7.09
CA MET A 154 3.81 3.82 7.55
C MET A 154 2.95 4.99 8.05
N ASP A 155 3.47 6.23 7.96
CA ASP A 155 2.76 7.48 8.31
C ASP A 155 2.04 7.40 9.67
N GLY A 156 2.71 6.89 10.68
CA GLY A 156 2.09 6.55 11.95
C GLY A 156 2.81 7.04 13.19
N PHE A 157 2.60 6.33 14.28
CA PHE A 157 3.18 6.64 15.58
C PHE A 157 4.33 5.69 15.89
N VAL A 158 5.34 6.20 16.58
CA VAL A 158 6.49 5.41 17.01
C VAL A 158 6.09 4.50 18.17
N PRO A 159 6.13 3.17 18.01
CA PRO A 159 5.98 2.25 19.14
C PRO A 159 7.20 2.34 20.07
N THR A 160 7.09 1.82 21.29
CA THR A 160 8.22 1.66 22.17
C THR A 160 9.07 0.44 21.78
N LEU A 161 10.32 0.37 22.25
CA LEU A 161 11.21 -0.79 22.01
C LEU A 161 10.63 -2.12 22.50
N TYR A 162 9.81 -2.07 23.53
CA TYR A 162 9.20 -3.27 24.17
C TYR A 162 7.85 -3.64 23.62
N ASP A 163 7.31 -2.82 22.73
CA ASP A 163 6.00 -3.08 22.13
C ASP A 163 6.07 -4.34 21.25
N PRO A 164 5.05 -5.21 21.29
CA PRO A 164 4.96 -6.35 20.38
C PRO A 164 5.12 -5.98 18.90
N ALA A 165 4.72 -4.78 18.49
CA ALA A 165 4.90 -4.30 17.13
C ALA A 165 6.37 -4.17 16.71
N VAL A 166 7.30 -4.08 17.65
CA VAL A 166 8.74 -4.03 17.40
C VAL A 166 9.40 -5.36 17.77
N ARG A 167 9.13 -5.83 18.98
CA ARG A 167 9.71 -7.05 19.54
C ARG A 167 9.43 -8.28 18.66
N ASP A 168 8.20 -8.45 18.22
CA ASP A 168 7.79 -9.66 17.52
C ASP A 168 8.28 -9.67 16.05
N ILE A 169 8.41 -8.49 15.43
CA ILE A 169 9.10 -8.36 14.13
C ILE A 169 10.59 -8.76 14.29
N ARG A 170 11.25 -8.37 15.39
CA ARG A 170 12.62 -8.79 15.66
C ARG A 170 12.74 -10.30 15.84
N ILE A 171 11.80 -10.92 16.57
CA ILE A 171 11.77 -12.39 16.77
C ILE A 171 11.61 -13.09 15.42
N LEU A 172 10.69 -12.62 14.57
CA LEU A 172 10.52 -13.12 13.21
C LEU A 172 11.81 -13.01 12.39
N ALA A 173 12.42 -11.81 12.37
CA ALA A 173 13.65 -11.55 11.62
C ALA A 173 14.80 -12.47 12.07
N ARG A 174 14.93 -12.69 13.39
CA ARG A 174 15.91 -13.60 13.97
C ARG A 174 15.66 -15.05 13.56
N ALA A 175 14.39 -15.49 13.56
CA ALA A 175 14.04 -16.85 13.18
C ALA A 175 14.38 -17.13 11.71
N VAL A 176 14.03 -16.21 10.81
CA VAL A 176 14.37 -16.31 9.39
C VAL A 176 15.88 -16.25 9.18
N ALA A 177 16.59 -15.35 9.86
CA ALA A 177 18.04 -15.27 9.77
C ALA A 177 18.73 -16.57 10.21
N HIS A 178 18.24 -17.19 11.29
CA HIS A 178 18.73 -18.48 11.77
C HIS A 178 18.52 -19.57 10.72
N HIS A 179 17.32 -19.68 10.15
CA HIS A 179 17.03 -20.66 9.10
C HIS A 179 17.93 -20.48 7.86
N LEU A 180 18.14 -19.21 7.45
CA LEU A 180 19.03 -18.88 6.33
C LEU A 180 20.52 -18.96 6.67
N GLN A 181 20.87 -19.31 7.90
CA GLN A 181 22.26 -19.39 8.40
C GLN A 181 23.04 -18.07 8.20
N LEU A 182 22.33 -16.94 8.29
CA LEU A 182 22.96 -15.64 8.13
C LEU A 182 23.79 -15.28 9.37
N SER A 183 24.96 -14.70 9.13
CA SER A 183 25.86 -14.17 10.17
C SER A 183 26.00 -12.67 10.04
N GLU A 184 26.55 -12.05 11.08
CA GLU A 184 26.92 -10.63 11.03
C GLU A 184 27.85 -10.37 9.85
N GLY A 185 27.57 -9.34 9.09
CA GLY A 185 28.34 -9.01 7.89
C GLY A 185 27.88 -9.71 6.61
N ALA A 186 26.94 -10.67 6.70
CA ALA A 186 26.35 -11.30 5.51
C ALA A 186 25.85 -10.23 4.53
N ARG A 187 26.21 -10.40 3.26
CA ARG A 187 25.72 -9.54 2.18
C ARG A 187 24.65 -10.29 1.41
N LYS A 188 23.62 -9.56 1.00
CA LYS A 188 22.67 -10.07 0.03
C LYS A 188 23.39 -10.14 -1.31
N ASP A 189 23.51 -11.34 -1.86
CA ASP A 189 23.99 -11.49 -3.22
C ASP A 189 23.00 -10.79 -4.13
N LYS A 190 23.51 -9.83 -4.90
CA LYS A 190 22.72 -9.18 -5.95
C LYS A 190 22.70 -10.15 -7.12
N GLY A 191 21.67 -11.05 -7.10
CA GLY A 191 21.35 -11.87 -8.24
C GLY A 191 20.76 -11.03 -9.39
#